data_5569abf03ab502a7b0503b75e544443f
#
_entry.id   5569abf03ab502a7b0503b75e544443f
#
_cell.length_a   1.000
_cell.length_b   1.000
_cell.length_c   1.000
_cell.angle_alpha   90.00
_cell.angle_beta   90.00
_cell.angle_gamma   90.00
#
_symmetry.space_group_name_H-M   'P 1'
#
loop_
_entity.id
_entity.type
_entity.pdbx_description
1 polymer ?
#
loop_
_entity_poly.entity_id
_entity_poly.type
_entity_poly.pdbx_seq_one_letter_code
_entity_poly.pdbx_strand_id
1 'polypeptide(L)'
;MAKTLRVLTRAGWLTKPGADTPANRQTAEEVDANFLAMEDAVVTATTFVKADGSQPAWTAPTTTTLETSSDFVAVVGSTVIEIASGTAVTLPTLSAGTDYTIYAATDGSLQAVDADSAAPAGERKLGGFHASAGASEIVELSMWDLRWRPAAPSPRGMTLDPGGSVWGDIYLIDVGYTNYGYSRNGQQIADGNSRPILPSTVGGDGTTLCPSASWWQFLDIIYAAGKRYGIYEELVSLAYGVVERQAVGTDPGTTQHQAGHRGASGMEQATGVMWQWFSGVSATAGSGWLNIAEGRGDVYASNMKAPLFGASWANGSIAGSRASNWTYVPDASNSYCGARALSDHLNLQGDR
;
A
#
# COMPACT_ATOMS: atom_id res chain seq x y z
N MET A 1 -36.58 13.12 1.93
CA MET A 1 -37.11 11.89 2.59
C MET A 1 -36.10 10.78 2.35
N ALA A 2 -35.56 10.19 3.39
CA ALA A 2 -34.65 9.07 3.24
C ALA A 2 -35.43 7.88 2.64
N LYS A 3 -35.09 7.45 1.43
CA LYS A 3 -35.62 6.24 0.81
C LYS A 3 -34.99 5.04 1.54
N THR A 4 -35.78 4.26 2.25
CA THR A 4 -35.31 3.05 2.92
C THR A 4 -35.07 1.97 1.88
N LEU A 5 -33.82 1.60 1.67
CA LEU A 5 -33.48 0.46 0.81
C LEU A 5 -34.05 -0.81 1.42
N ARG A 6 -34.95 -1.48 0.72
CA ARG A 6 -35.43 -2.80 1.13
C ARG A 6 -34.40 -3.84 0.73
N VAL A 7 -33.94 -4.65 1.69
CA VAL A 7 -33.08 -5.80 1.40
C VAL A 7 -33.87 -6.80 0.57
N LEU A 8 -33.55 -6.88 -0.71
CA LEU A 8 -34.15 -7.84 -1.63
C LEU A 8 -33.40 -9.18 -1.49
N THR A 9 -34.01 -10.15 -0.84
CA THR A 9 -33.54 -11.54 -0.95
C THR A 9 -34.00 -12.12 -2.30
N ARG A 10 -33.28 -13.10 -2.87
CA ARG A 10 -33.60 -13.72 -4.14
C ARG A 10 -35.07 -14.23 -4.23
N ALA A 11 -35.70 -14.57 -3.10
CA ALA A 11 -37.09 -14.97 -2.99
C ALA A 11 -38.07 -13.79 -2.88
N GLY A 12 -37.60 -12.59 -2.54
CA GLY A 12 -38.40 -11.39 -2.29
C GLY A 12 -38.46 -10.38 -3.43
N TRP A 13 -37.87 -10.68 -4.57
CA TRP A 13 -37.81 -9.77 -5.72
C TRP A 13 -39.19 -9.44 -6.32
N LEU A 14 -40.17 -10.32 -6.12
CA LEU A 14 -41.52 -10.18 -6.68
C LEU A 14 -42.62 -10.14 -5.61
N THR A 15 -42.23 -10.14 -4.31
CA THR A 15 -43.23 -10.18 -3.23
C THR A 15 -42.95 -9.14 -2.16
N LYS A 16 -43.98 -8.50 -1.65
CA LYS A 16 -43.95 -7.68 -0.44
C LYS A 16 -43.75 -8.56 0.80
N PRO A 17 -43.25 -8.05 1.94
CA PRO A 17 -43.22 -8.81 3.18
C PRO A 17 -44.61 -9.35 3.55
N GLY A 18 -44.71 -10.65 3.74
CA GLY A 18 -45.96 -11.35 4.03
C GLY A 18 -46.15 -12.62 3.21
N ALA A 19 -47.33 -13.21 3.23
CA ALA A 19 -47.65 -14.40 2.42
C ALA A 19 -47.60 -14.09 0.91
N ASP A 20 -47.14 -15.05 0.10
CA ASP A 20 -47.11 -14.92 -1.37
C ASP A 20 -48.52 -14.98 -1.96
N THR A 21 -49.17 -13.84 -1.93
CA THR A 21 -50.50 -13.65 -2.52
C THR A 21 -50.45 -12.61 -3.64
N PRO A 22 -51.38 -12.60 -4.61
CA PRO A 22 -51.43 -11.59 -5.66
C PRO A 22 -51.42 -10.15 -5.12
N ALA A 23 -52.00 -9.90 -3.94
CA ALA A 23 -52.03 -8.60 -3.29
C ALA A 23 -50.67 -8.18 -2.69
N ASN A 24 -49.77 -9.13 -2.46
CA ASN A 24 -48.44 -8.90 -1.90
C ASN A 24 -47.32 -8.90 -2.96
N ARG A 25 -47.64 -9.14 -4.24
CA ARG A 25 -46.65 -9.03 -5.31
C ARG A 25 -46.30 -7.57 -5.54
N GLN A 26 -45.02 -7.31 -5.81
CA GLN A 26 -44.57 -5.96 -6.21
C GLN A 26 -45.15 -5.64 -7.60
N THR A 27 -45.64 -4.43 -7.76
CA THR A 27 -46.01 -3.90 -9.08
C THR A 27 -44.72 -3.56 -9.88
N ALA A 28 -44.84 -3.44 -11.21
CA ALA A 28 -43.73 -3.00 -12.04
C ALA A 28 -43.17 -1.64 -11.58
N GLU A 29 -44.03 -0.72 -11.18
CA GLU A 29 -43.66 0.59 -10.66
C GLU A 29 -42.89 0.50 -9.34
N GLU A 30 -43.24 -0.44 -8.45
CA GLU A 30 -42.48 -0.65 -7.18
C GLU A 30 -41.14 -1.32 -7.47
N VAL A 31 -41.04 -2.18 -8.48
CA VAL A 31 -39.76 -2.77 -8.90
C VAL A 31 -38.87 -1.70 -9.50
N ASP A 32 -39.35 -0.88 -10.42
CA ASP A 32 -38.63 0.22 -11.05
C ASP A 32 -38.15 1.24 -9.99
N ALA A 33 -39.03 1.59 -9.03
CA ALA A 33 -38.66 2.47 -7.93
C ALA A 33 -37.55 1.89 -7.04
N ASN A 34 -37.50 0.58 -6.84
CA ASN A 34 -36.43 -0.09 -6.12
C ASN A 34 -35.12 -0.09 -6.91
N PHE A 35 -35.16 -0.32 -8.24
CA PHE A 35 -33.98 -0.24 -9.09
C PHE A 35 -33.41 1.18 -9.12
N LEU A 36 -34.23 2.20 -9.30
CA LEU A 36 -33.82 3.62 -9.24
C LEU A 36 -33.22 3.98 -7.87
N ALA A 37 -33.81 3.46 -6.77
CA ALA A 37 -33.25 3.67 -5.44
C ALA A 37 -31.90 2.96 -5.23
N MET A 38 -31.71 1.80 -5.88
CA MET A 38 -30.40 1.11 -5.88
C MET A 38 -29.36 1.86 -6.72
N GLU A 39 -29.72 2.33 -7.91
CA GLU A 39 -28.86 3.16 -8.76
C GLU A 39 -28.43 4.43 -8.01
N ASP A 40 -29.36 5.17 -7.42
CA ASP A 40 -29.09 6.35 -6.60
C ASP A 40 -28.16 6.00 -5.43
N ALA A 41 -28.38 4.88 -4.73
CA ALA A 41 -27.56 4.49 -3.59
C ALA A 41 -26.14 4.07 -4.02
N VAL A 42 -26.01 3.37 -5.14
CA VAL A 42 -24.70 2.97 -5.70
C VAL A 42 -23.95 4.20 -6.21
N VAL A 43 -24.61 5.07 -6.97
CA VAL A 43 -24.02 6.31 -7.48
C VAL A 43 -23.57 7.20 -6.32
N THR A 44 -24.43 7.44 -5.31
CA THR A 44 -24.08 8.32 -4.18
C THR A 44 -22.97 7.76 -3.29
N ALA A 45 -22.94 6.44 -3.06
CA ALA A 45 -21.93 5.84 -2.18
C ALA A 45 -20.54 5.70 -2.79
N THR A 46 -20.43 5.57 -4.14
CA THR A 46 -19.18 5.17 -4.80
C THR A 46 -18.66 6.17 -5.83
N THR A 47 -19.43 7.22 -6.17
CA THR A 47 -19.04 8.12 -7.27
C THR A 47 -17.80 8.94 -6.92
N PHE A 48 -16.74 8.64 -7.64
CA PHE A 48 -15.54 9.45 -7.81
C PHE A 48 -15.08 9.20 -9.25
N VAL A 49 -15.22 10.20 -10.11
CA VAL A 49 -14.92 10.10 -11.54
C VAL A 49 -14.04 11.27 -11.93
N LYS A 50 -12.88 10.99 -12.51
CA LYS A 50 -11.91 11.97 -13.01
C LYS A 50 -12.06 12.13 -14.52
N ALA A 51 -11.79 13.32 -15.03
CA ALA A 51 -11.67 13.58 -16.47
C ALA A 51 -10.45 12.89 -17.08
N ASP A 52 -9.33 12.86 -16.34
CA ASP A 52 -8.12 12.14 -16.73
C ASP A 52 -7.87 10.96 -15.79
N GLY A 53 -8.00 9.74 -16.29
CA GLY A 53 -7.74 8.49 -15.58
C GLY A 53 -6.29 8.02 -15.66
N SER A 54 -5.42 8.68 -16.44
CA SER A 54 -4.03 8.25 -16.68
C SER A 54 -3.05 8.67 -15.58
N GLN A 55 -3.49 9.45 -14.60
CA GLN A 55 -2.69 9.99 -13.51
C GLN A 55 -3.53 10.14 -12.23
N PRO A 56 -2.92 10.33 -11.05
CA PRO A 56 -3.66 10.63 -9.83
C PRO A 56 -4.44 11.94 -9.96
N ALA A 57 -5.50 12.10 -9.18
CA ALA A 57 -6.31 13.33 -9.15
C ALA A 57 -5.55 14.56 -8.62
N TRP A 58 -4.34 14.37 -8.16
CA TRP A 58 -3.52 15.37 -7.48
C TRP A 58 -2.24 15.63 -8.26
N THR A 59 -1.78 16.87 -8.25
CA THR A 59 -0.45 17.28 -8.73
C THR A 59 0.17 18.25 -7.73
N ALA A 60 1.49 18.25 -7.65
CA ALA A 60 2.25 19.13 -6.76
C ALA A 60 2.98 20.20 -7.59
N PRO A 61 2.40 21.40 -7.78
CA PRO A 61 3.05 22.49 -8.51
C PRO A 61 4.38 22.91 -7.89
N THR A 62 4.51 22.72 -6.59
CA THR A 62 5.77 22.85 -5.84
C THR A 62 5.89 21.69 -4.84
N THR A 63 7.05 21.53 -4.24
CA THR A 63 7.27 20.47 -3.23
C THR A 63 6.40 20.59 -1.97
N THR A 64 5.70 21.71 -1.79
CA THR A 64 4.87 22.01 -0.60
C THR A 64 3.46 22.53 -0.93
N THR A 65 3.04 22.50 -2.19
CA THR A 65 1.69 22.85 -2.62
C THR A 65 1.06 21.71 -3.39
N LEU A 66 -0.24 21.55 -3.26
CA LEU A 66 -1.00 20.48 -3.90
C LEU A 66 -2.27 21.06 -4.52
N GLU A 67 -2.60 20.61 -5.71
CA GLU A 67 -3.84 20.96 -6.40
C GLU A 67 -4.39 19.76 -7.19
N THR A 68 -5.59 19.90 -7.73
CA THR A 68 -6.20 18.89 -8.58
C THR A 68 -5.55 18.88 -9.97
N SER A 69 -5.19 17.69 -10.46
CA SER A 69 -4.54 17.48 -11.77
C SER A 69 -5.53 17.60 -12.95
N SER A 70 -6.80 17.26 -12.72
CA SER A 70 -7.89 17.30 -13.70
C SER A 70 -9.22 17.55 -13.00
N ASP A 71 -10.26 17.89 -13.76
CA ASP A 71 -11.62 17.95 -13.27
C ASP A 71 -12.04 16.59 -12.71
N PHE A 72 -12.80 16.58 -11.63
CA PHE A 72 -13.44 15.38 -11.14
C PHE A 72 -14.78 15.66 -10.47
N VAL A 73 -15.62 14.63 -10.43
CA VAL A 73 -16.89 14.62 -9.70
C VAL A 73 -16.79 13.64 -8.54
N ALA A 74 -17.24 14.06 -7.37
CA ALA A 74 -17.33 13.21 -6.20
C ALA A 74 -18.65 13.41 -5.48
N VAL A 75 -19.05 12.43 -4.65
CA VAL A 75 -20.22 12.55 -3.77
C VAL A 75 -19.75 12.61 -2.33
N VAL A 76 -20.11 13.67 -1.60
CA VAL A 76 -19.81 13.83 -0.18
C VAL A 76 -21.14 13.83 0.59
N GLY A 77 -21.36 12.79 1.39
CA GLY A 77 -22.67 12.54 1.99
C GLY A 77 -23.74 12.30 0.92
N SER A 78 -24.66 13.24 0.75
CA SER A 78 -25.69 13.25 -0.30
C SER A 78 -25.46 14.32 -1.37
N THR A 79 -24.35 15.05 -1.32
CA THR A 79 -24.06 16.17 -2.21
C THR A 79 -23.09 15.74 -3.30
N VAL A 80 -23.46 15.99 -4.55
CA VAL A 80 -22.55 15.88 -5.69
C VAL A 80 -21.72 17.15 -5.74
N ILE A 81 -20.40 17.03 -5.75
CA ILE A 81 -19.46 18.12 -5.91
C ILE A 81 -18.69 17.95 -7.22
N GLU A 82 -18.50 19.06 -7.92
CA GLU A 82 -17.69 19.16 -9.13
C GLU A 82 -16.48 20.02 -8.81
N ILE A 83 -15.29 19.46 -9.01
CA ILE A 83 -14.03 20.12 -8.69
C ILE A 83 -13.25 20.32 -9.97
N ALA A 84 -12.90 21.56 -10.25
CA ALA A 84 -12.11 21.91 -11.44
C ALA A 84 -10.63 21.58 -11.25
N SER A 85 -9.93 21.31 -12.34
CA SER A 85 -8.47 21.25 -12.39
C SER A 85 -7.84 22.53 -11.84
N GLY A 86 -6.72 22.41 -11.14
CA GLY A 86 -6.02 23.52 -10.50
C GLY A 86 -6.69 24.02 -9.19
N THR A 87 -7.70 23.31 -8.66
CA THR A 87 -8.26 23.62 -7.35
C THR A 87 -7.26 23.27 -6.26
N ALA A 88 -6.87 24.26 -5.45
CA ALA A 88 -5.90 24.09 -4.39
C ALA A 88 -6.41 23.17 -3.27
N VAL A 89 -5.55 22.31 -2.76
CA VAL A 89 -5.76 21.53 -1.54
C VAL A 89 -5.13 22.29 -0.37
N THR A 90 -5.90 22.62 0.66
CA THR A 90 -5.37 23.24 1.88
C THR A 90 -4.49 22.24 2.61
N LEU A 91 -3.20 22.55 2.75
CA LEU A 91 -2.23 21.70 3.44
C LEU A 91 -1.91 22.26 4.84
N PRO A 92 -1.74 21.42 5.86
CA PRO A 92 -1.08 21.81 7.09
C PRO A 92 0.42 22.01 6.85
N THR A 93 1.15 22.47 7.84
CA THR A 93 2.63 22.38 7.81
C THR A 93 3.02 20.91 7.72
N LEU A 94 3.75 20.54 6.66
CA LEU A 94 4.16 19.17 6.44
C LEU A 94 5.24 18.75 7.44
N SER A 95 5.09 17.56 7.98
CA SER A 95 6.05 16.91 8.89
C SER A 95 6.82 15.81 8.17
N ALA A 96 8.10 15.69 8.48
CA ALA A 96 8.98 14.71 7.86
C ALA A 96 8.50 13.26 8.07
N GLY A 97 8.41 12.50 6.99
CA GLY A 97 8.09 11.08 7.04
C GLY A 97 6.63 10.78 7.41
N THR A 98 5.71 11.72 7.19
CA THR A 98 4.30 11.63 7.57
C THR A 98 3.42 11.39 6.36
N ASP A 99 2.42 10.52 6.50
CA ASP A 99 1.37 10.32 5.50
C ASP A 99 0.22 11.31 5.72
N TYR A 100 -0.30 11.85 4.63
CA TYR A 100 -1.44 12.76 4.64
C TYR A 100 -2.62 12.16 3.87
N THR A 101 -3.82 12.38 4.38
CA THR A 101 -5.08 12.00 3.74
C THR A 101 -5.81 13.24 3.25
N ILE A 102 -6.28 13.22 2.01
CA ILE A 102 -7.01 14.31 1.37
C ILE A 102 -8.50 14.06 1.52
N TYR A 103 -9.22 15.08 1.99
CA TYR A 103 -10.66 15.07 2.18
C TYR A 103 -11.32 16.18 1.38
N ALA A 104 -12.58 15.95 1.00
CA ALA A 104 -13.46 16.95 0.41
C ALA A 104 -14.68 17.18 1.31
N ALA A 105 -15.04 18.45 1.49
CA ALA A 105 -16.28 18.88 2.14
C ALA A 105 -17.42 19.00 1.13
N THR A 106 -18.65 19.15 1.61
CA THR A 106 -19.87 19.27 0.78
C THR A 106 -19.95 20.56 -0.03
N ASP A 107 -19.17 21.57 0.32
CA ASP A 107 -19.03 22.83 -0.44
C ASP A 107 -17.96 22.78 -1.53
N GLY A 108 -17.26 21.64 -1.69
CA GLY A 108 -16.20 21.43 -2.66
C GLY A 108 -14.81 21.85 -2.16
N SER A 109 -14.66 22.36 -0.95
CA SER A 109 -13.34 22.64 -0.39
C SER A 109 -12.54 21.36 -0.16
N LEU A 110 -11.21 21.43 -0.41
CA LEU A 110 -10.28 20.32 -0.26
C LEU A 110 -9.26 20.63 0.82
N GLN A 111 -9.00 19.66 1.69
CA GLN A 111 -7.95 19.74 2.69
C GLN A 111 -7.21 18.43 2.89
N ALA A 112 -5.95 18.51 3.29
CA ALA A 112 -5.19 17.38 3.75
C ALA A 112 -4.98 17.44 5.26
N VAL A 113 -5.08 16.29 5.91
CA VAL A 113 -4.77 16.13 7.33
C VAL A 113 -3.78 14.99 7.53
N ASP A 114 -3.02 15.01 8.62
CA ASP A 114 -2.19 13.89 9.04
C ASP A 114 -3.05 12.62 9.08
N ALA A 115 -2.60 11.56 8.43
CA ALA A 115 -3.38 10.34 8.27
C ALA A 115 -3.61 9.57 9.59
N ASP A 116 -2.89 9.90 10.66
CA ASP A 116 -3.13 9.38 12.01
C ASP A 116 -4.12 10.23 12.83
N SER A 117 -4.49 11.40 12.30
CA SER A 117 -5.53 12.25 12.89
C SER A 117 -6.93 11.72 12.61
N ALA A 118 -7.90 12.15 13.45
CA ALA A 118 -9.30 11.87 13.18
C ALA A 118 -9.75 12.48 11.85
N ALA A 119 -10.57 11.75 11.09
CA ALA A 119 -11.16 12.27 9.87
C ALA A 119 -12.03 13.49 10.16
N PRO A 120 -11.98 14.58 9.35
CA PRO A 120 -12.85 15.73 9.50
C PRO A 120 -14.32 15.34 9.39
N ALA A 121 -15.14 15.87 10.29
CA ALA A 121 -16.54 15.48 10.38
C ALA A 121 -17.33 15.91 9.13
N GLY A 122 -18.08 14.97 8.53
CA GLY A 122 -18.90 15.24 7.36
C GLY A 122 -18.14 15.29 6.03
N GLU A 123 -16.83 15.13 6.04
CA GLU A 123 -16.00 15.11 4.84
C GLU A 123 -15.75 13.69 4.32
N ARG A 124 -15.45 13.60 3.05
CA ARG A 124 -15.14 12.33 2.38
C ARG A 124 -13.66 12.24 2.03
N LYS A 125 -13.03 11.12 2.42
CA LYS A 125 -11.68 10.75 2.00
C LYS A 125 -11.64 10.49 0.50
N LEU A 126 -10.76 11.17 -0.22
CA LEU A 126 -10.60 11.03 -1.67
C LEU A 126 -9.22 10.51 -2.09
N GLY A 127 -8.19 10.74 -1.29
CA GLY A 127 -6.83 10.39 -1.64
C GLY A 127 -5.83 10.64 -0.54
N GLY A 128 -4.56 10.74 -0.91
CA GLY A 128 -3.48 11.09 0.00
C GLY A 128 -2.11 11.10 -0.65
N PHE A 129 -1.09 11.37 0.15
CA PHE A 129 0.32 11.41 -0.24
C PHE A 129 1.23 11.23 0.98
N HIS A 130 2.51 11.05 0.72
CA HIS A 130 3.56 10.99 1.74
C HIS A 130 4.44 12.25 1.69
N ALA A 131 4.81 12.80 2.85
CA ALA A 131 5.82 13.83 2.97
C ALA A 131 7.19 13.21 3.29
N SER A 132 8.21 13.56 2.53
CA SER A 132 9.53 12.93 2.62
C SER A 132 10.18 13.15 3.99
N ALA A 133 10.86 12.13 4.51
CA ALA A 133 11.55 12.22 5.80
C ALA A 133 12.78 13.15 5.77
N GLY A 134 13.33 13.45 4.58
CA GLY A 134 14.50 14.31 4.44
C GLY A 134 14.20 15.80 4.45
N ALA A 135 13.07 16.21 3.88
CA ALA A 135 12.80 17.63 3.63
C ALA A 135 11.37 18.07 3.94
N SER A 136 10.49 17.19 4.44
CA SER A 136 9.05 17.48 4.65
C SER A 136 8.36 17.95 3.36
N GLU A 137 8.75 17.41 2.21
CA GLU A 137 8.25 17.73 0.88
C GLU A 137 7.35 16.62 0.36
N ILE A 138 6.39 16.95 -0.49
CA ILE A 138 5.50 15.98 -1.13
C ILE A 138 6.35 15.01 -1.98
N VAL A 139 6.19 13.73 -1.76
CA VAL A 139 6.72 12.68 -2.63
C VAL A 139 5.71 12.45 -3.76
N GLU A 140 5.99 12.98 -4.95
CA GLU A 140 5.03 12.99 -6.06
C GLU A 140 4.50 11.59 -6.41
N LEU A 141 5.38 10.59 -6.49
CA LEU A 141 4.98 9.22 -6.82
C LEU A 141 4.28 8.49 -5.66
N SER A 142 4.11 9.13 -4.49
CA SER A 142 3.27 8.62 -3.41
C SER A 142 1.82 9.10 -3.45
N MET A 143 1.47 10.00 -4.38
CA MET A 143 0.11 10.50 -4.51
C MET A 143 -0.83 9.43 -5.02
N TRP A 144 -1.95 9.23 -4.34
CA TRP A 144 -2.97 8.26 -4.68
C TRP A 144 -4.36 8.87 -4.53
N ASP A 145 -5.34 8.29 -5.25
CA ASP A 145 -6.76 8.57 -5.10
C ASP A 145 -7.58 7.28 -5.12
N LEU A 146 -8.90 7.38 -5.08
CA LEU A 146 -9.80 6.22 -5.03
C LEU A 146 -9.76 5.33 -6.29
N ARG A 147 -9.20 5.82 -7.40
CA ARG A 147 -9.11 5.12 -8.70
C ARG A 147 -7.68 4.83 -9.13
N TRP A 148 -6.71 5.59 -8.59
CA TRP A 148 -5.27 5.48 -8.85
C TRP A 148 -4.54 5.17 -7.55
N ARG A 149 -4.25 3.91 -7.29
CA ARG A 149 -3.74 3.48 -5.99
C ARG A 149 -3.11 2.10 -6.03
N PRO A 150 -2.39 1.67 -4.99
CA PRO A 150 -2.01 0.27 -4.84
C PRO A 150 -3.24 -0.62 -4.63
N ALA A 151 -3.16 -1.87 -5.05
CA ALA A 151 -4.16 -2.91 -4.79
C ALA A 151 -4.28 -3.24 -3.30
N ALA A 152 -3.24 -2.95 -2.52
CA ALA A 152 -3.23 -3.14 -1.07
C ALA A 152 -4.39 -2.41 -0.37
N PRO A 153 -4.90 -2.94 0.75
CA PRO A 153 -5.97 -2.32 1.54
C PRO A 153 -5.63 -0.89 1.97
N SER A 154 -4.38 -0.65 2.40
CA SER A 154 -3.87 0.68 2.74
C SER A 154 -2.87 1.17 1.69
N PRO A 155 -3.09 2.34 1.08
CA PRO A 155 -2.12 2.99 0.20
C PRO A 155 -1.05 3.79 0.96
N ARG A 156 -1.16 3.90 2.28
CA ARG A 156 -0.22 4.66 3.13
C ARG A 156 1.18 4.06 3.06
N GLY A 157 2.19 4.93 3.17
CA GLY A 157 3.59 4.54 3.22
C GLY A 157 4.07 3.85 1.94
N MET A 158 3.41 4.07 0.79
CA MET A 158 3.78 3.49 -0.49
C MET A 158 4.10 4.55 -1.54
N THR A 159 4.95 4.19 -2.50
CA THR A 159 5.31 5.01 -3.65
C THR A 159 5.27 4.17 -4.92
N LEU A 160 4.83 4.79 -6.03
CA LEU A 160 4.75 4.17 -7.35
C LEU A 160 6.16 4.16 -7.98
N ASP A 161 6.50 3.12 -8.71
CA ASP A 161 7.73 3.10 -9.49
C ASP A 161 7.68 4.10 -10.67
N PRO A 162 8.82 4.57 -11.18
CA PRO A 162 8.84 5.51 -12.30
C PRO A 162 8.17 4.99 -13.58
N GLY A 163 8.03 3.66 -13.71
CA GLY A 163 7.33 3.01 -14.83
C GLY A 163 5.81 2.96 -14.66
N GLY A 164 5.28 3.33 -13.49
CA GLY A 164 3.85 3.37 -13.22
C GLY A 164 3.18 2.00 -13.07
N SER A 165 3.93 0.95 -12.75
CA SER A 165 3.44 -0.43 -12.77
C SER A 165 3.27 -1.05 -11.38
N VAL A 166 4.07 -0.65 -10.41
CA VAL A 166 4.11 -1.26 -9.08
C VAL A 166 4.32 -0.22 -7.98
N TRP A 167 3.62 -0.41 -6.87
CA TRP A 167 3.82 0.35 -5.64
C TRP A 167 4.76 -0.41 -4.71
N GLY A 168 5.76 0.27 -4.17
CA GLY A 168 6.62 -0.25 -3.10
C GLY A 168 6.42 0.52 -1.81
N ASP A 169 6.57 -0.14 -0.68
CA ASP A 169 6.64 0.55 0.61
C ASP A 169 7.79 1.57 0.58
N ILE A 170 7.57 2.77 1.10
CA ILE A 170 8.60 3.82 1.16
C ILE A 170 9.72 3.40 2.09
N TYR A 171 9.39 2.79 3.23
CA TYR A 171 10.38 2.33 4.21
C TYR A 171 10.46 0.80 4.23
N LEU A 172 11.51 0.28 4.83
CA LEU A 172 11.64 -1.14 5.16
C LEU A 172 10.55 -1.58 6.14
N ILE A 173 10.23 -2.86 6.15
CA ILE A 173 9.34 -3.44 7.13
C ILE A 173 9.91 -3.24 8.53
N ASP A 174 9.13 -2.64 9.42
CA ASP A 174 9.47 -2.43 10.83
C ASP A 174 8.90 -3.54 11.72
N VAL A 175 9.39 -3.61 12.96
CA VAL A 175 8.95 -4.62 13.96
C VAL A 175 7.44 -4.62 14.15
N GLY A 176 6.80 -3.45 14.16
CA GLY A 176 5.36 -3.28 14.36
C GLY A 176 4.51 -3.31 13.08
N TYR A 177 5.09 -3.56 11.92
CA TYR A 177 4.43 -3.49 10.62
C TYR A 177 3.10 -4.23 10.56
N THR A 178 3.02 -5.41 11.16
CA THR A 178 1.81 -6.25 11.23
C THR A 178 0.60 -5.53 11.81
N ASN A 179 0.81 -4.63 12.77
CA ASN A 179 -0.26 -3.90 13.45
C ASN A 179 -0.84 -2.76 12.62
N TYR A 180 -0.13 -2.31 11.57
CA TYR A 180 -0.48 -1.17 10.75
C TYR A 180 -0.74 -1.54 9.29
N GLY A 181 -0.04 -2.53 8.75
CA GLY A 181 -0.13 -2.96 7.35
C GLY A 181 0.53 -2.01 6.35
N TYR A 182 1.33 -1.05 6.82
CA TYR A 182 2.08 -0.10 5.98
C TYR A 182 3.41 0.30 6.64
N SER A 183 4.36 0.76 5.84
CA SER A 183 5.68 1.17 6.31
C SER A 183 5.66 2.58 6.94
N ARG A 184 6.52 2.82 7.92
CA ARG A 184 6.54 4.06 8.70
C ARG A 184 7.96 4.56 8.91
N ASN A 185 8.12 5.86 9.01
CA ASN A 185 9.38 6.51 9.37
C ASN A 185 9.70 6.36 10.87
N GLY A 186 10.98 6.31 11.22
CA GLY A 186 11.46 6.35 12.60
C GLY A 186 11.21 5.08 13.42
N GLN A 187 10.90 3.96 12.76
CA GLN A 187 10.60 2.68 13.42
C GLN A 187 11.78 1.73 13.40
N GLN A 188 11.88 0.84 14.39
CA GLN A 188 12.89 -0.22 14.42
C GLN A 188 12.73 -1.12 13.20
N ILE A 189 13.74 -1.24 12.35
CA ILE A 189 13.74 -2.16 11.20
C ILE A 189 13.61 -3.59 11.70
N ALA A 190 12.75 -4.37 11.05
CA ALA A 190 12.63 -5.79 11.32
C ALA A 190 13.77 -6.58 10.65
N ASP A 191 14.50 -7.34 11.45
CA ASP A 191 15.63 -8.17 11.05
C ASP A 191 15.82 -9.37 11.99
N GLY A 192 16.94 -10.12 11.85
CA GLY A 192 17.23 -11.26 12.70
C GLY A 192 17.49 -10.94 14.19
N ASN A 193 17.86 -9.70 14.51
CA ASN A 193 18.02 -9.24 15.88
C ASN A 193 16.74 -8.62 16.45
N SER A 194 15.99 -7.95 15.60
CA SER A 194 14.75 -7.22 15.90
C SER A 194 13.60 -7.86 15.13
N ARG A 195 13.14 -9.02 15.63
CA ARG A 195 12.14 -9.84 14.95
C ARG A 195 10.79 -9.12 14.85
N PRO A 196 10.10 -9.21 13.70
CA PRO A 196 8.79 -8.59 13.54
C PRO A 196 7.72 -9.27 14.36
N ILE A 197 6.61 -8.57 14.63
CA ILE A 197 5.43 -9.10 15.29
C ILE A 197 4.72 -10.10 14.37
N LEU A 198 4.32 -11.24 14.95
CA LEU A 198 3.62 -12.32 14.25
C LEU A 198 2.21 -11.87 13.82
N PRO A 199 1.83 -12.07 12.56
CA PRO A 199 0.48 -11.72 12.09
C PRO A 199 -0.62 -12.57 12.73
N SER A 200 -1.78 -11.96 12.96
CA SER A 200 -2.97 -12.68 13.50
C SER A 200 -3.45 -13.78 12.56
N THR A 201 -3.24 -13.64 11.24
CA THR A 201 -3.56 -14.66 10.23
C THR A 201 -2.81 -15.98 10.42
N VAL A 202 -1.71 -15.95 11.16
CA VAL A 202 -0.90 -17.13 11.49
C VAL A 202 -0.74 -17.34 13.01
N GLY A 203 -1.68 -16.82 13.79
CA GLY A 203 -1.77 -17.07 15.23
C GLY A 203 -1.13 -16.02 16.13
N GLY A 204 -0.77 -14.85 15.59
CA GLY A 204 -0.27 -13.73 16.37
C GLY A 204 -1.38 -13.01 17.17
N ASP A 205 -0.97 -12.33 18.23
CA ASP A 205 -1.82 -11.59 19.16
C ASP A 205 -1.58 -10.07 19.13
N GLY A 206 -0.80 -9.59 18.17
CA GLY A 206 -0.41 -8.18 18.04
C GLY A 206 0.84 -7.79 18.85
N THR A 207 1.41 -8.70 19.64
CA THR A 207 2.59 -8.48 20.49
C THR A 207 3.64 -9.58 20.37
N THR A 208 3.23 -10.81 20.13
CA THR A 208 4.13 -11.96 19.99
C THR A 208 5.03 -11.79 18.78
N LEU A 209 6.34 -11.90 18.98
CA LEU A 209 7.32 -11.81 17.89
C LEU A 209 7.36 -13.11 17.08
N CYS A 210 7.62 -12.99 15.79
CA CYS A 210 7.95 -14.14 14.94
C CYS A 210 9.11 -14.94 15.53
N PRO A 211 9.15 -16.27 15.33
CA PRO A 211 10.27 -17.10 15.77
C PRO A 211 11.60 -16.72 15.11
N SER A 212 11.56 -16.11 13.91
CA SER A 212 12.72 -15.63 13.17
C SER A 212 12.37 -14.41 12.31
N ALA A 213 13.31 -13.86 11.56
CA ALA A 213 13.09 -12.89 10.49
C ALA A 213 13.51 -13.51 9.15
N SER A 214 13.02 -14.70 8.88
CA SER A 214 13.30 -15.46 7.68
C SER A 214 12.48 -14.98 6.47
N TRP A 215 12.81 -15.45 5.28
CA TRP A 215 12.02 -15.21 4.07
C TRP A 215 10.55 -15.64 4.26
N TRP A 216 10.31 -16.77 4.94
CA TRP A 216 8.97 -17.29 5.22
C TRP A 216 8.16 -16.37 6.15
N GLN A 217 8.81 -15.86 7.21
CA GLN A 217 8.15 -14.98 8.17
C GLN A 217 7.77 -13.65 7.54
N PHE A 218 8.65 -13.06 6.74
CA PHE A 218 8.33 -11.86 5.99
C PHE A 218 7.24 -12.09 4.94
N LEU A 219 7.17 -13.29 4.32
CA LEU A 219 6.08 -13.63 3.42
C LEU A 219 4.71 -13.58 4.13
N ASP A 220 4.61 -14.14 5.34
CA ASP A 220 3.38 -14.10 6.14
C ASP A 220 2.98 -12.67 6.50
N ILE A 221 3.93 -11.84 6.90
CA ILE A 221 3.70 -10.43 7.26
C ILE A 221 3.19 -9.64 6.06
N ILE A 222 3.84 -9.80 4.93
CA ILE A 222 3.51 -9.11 3.67
C ILE A 222 2.12 -9.52 3.19
N TYR A 223 1.80 -10.81 3.20
CA TYR A 223 0.48 -11.30 2.81
C TYR A 223 -0.62 -10.91 3.78
N ALA A 224 -0.34 -10.88 5.09
CA ALA A 224 -1.29 -10.37 6.08
C ALA A 224 -1.67 -8.90 5.85
N ALA A 225 -0.76 -8.11 5.28
CA ALA A 225 -1.01 -6.72 4.87
C ALA A 225 -1.71 -6.58 3.50
N GLY A 226 -2.07 -7.69 2.84
CA GLY A 226 -2.66 -7.69 1.50
C GLY A 226 -1.70 -7.23 0.41
N LYS A 227 -0.41 -7.44 0.61
CA LYS A 227 0.68 -7.09 -0.29
C LYS A 227 1.43 -8.35 -0.75
N ARG A 228 2.48 -8.18 -1.54
CA ARG A 228 3.33 -9.26 -2.03
C ARG A 228 4.81 -8.91 -1.96
N TYR A 229 5.66 -9.91 -2.06
CA TYR A 229 7.05 -9.66 -2.41
C TYR A 229 7.15 -9.05 -3.81
N GLY A 230 8.12 -8.16 -3.99
CA GLY A 230 8.54 -7.71 -5.32
C GLY A 230 9.36 -8.78 -6.04
N ILE A 231 9.38 -8.71 -7.36
CA ILE A 231 10.38 -9.40 -8.18
C ILE A 231 11.62 -8.50 -8.34
N TYR A 232 12.71 -9.06 -8.86
CA TYR A 232 13.98 -8.35 -8.97
C TYR A 232 13.86 -7.05 -9.77
N GLU A 233 13.21 -7.07 -10.92
CA GLU A 233 13.06 -5.95 -11.85
C GLU A 233 12.24 -4.79 -11.25
N GLU A 234 11.25 -5.09 -10.43
CA GLU A 234 10.44 -4.08 -9.74
C GLU A 234 11.27 -3.34 -8.68
N LEU A 235 12.08 -4.08 -7.91
CA LEU A 235 12.99 -3.47 -6.94
C LEU A 235 14.08 -2.63 -7.61
N VAL A 236 14.59 -3.07 -8.77
CA VAL A 236 15.53 -2.27 -9.59
C VAL A 236 14.87 -0.96 -10.04
N SER A 237 13.61 -1.01 -10.51
CA SER A 237 12.87 0.19 -10.92
C SER A 237 12.65 1.16 -9.76
N LEU A 238 12.21 0.67 -8.61
CA LEU A 238 11.97 1.48 -7.40
C LEU A 238 13.27 2.08 -6.83
N ALA A 239 14.39 1.36 -6.94
CA ALA A 239 15.70 1.80 -6.47
C ALA A 239 16.44 2.71 -7.46
N TYR A 240 15.87 2.99 -8.65
CA TYR A 240 16.48 3.88 -9.62
C TYR A 240 16.79 5.26 -9.00
N GLY A 241 18.00 5.79 -9.25
CA GLY A 241 18.43 7.11 -8.76
C GLY A 241 19.20 7.09 -7.45
N VAL A 242 19.42 5.92 -6.82
CA VAL A 242 20.33 5.80 -5.67
C VAL A 242 21.80 6.07 -6.10
N VAL A 243 22.62 6.44 -5.14
CA VAL A 243 24.08 6.47 -5.35
C VAL A 243 24.60 5.04 -5.45
N GLU A 244 25.16 4.70 -6.60
CA GLU A 244 25.67 3.37 -6.89
C GLU A 244 27.01 3.10 -6.17
N ARG A 245 27.25 1.81 -5.86
CA ARG A 245 28.49 1.32 -5.26
C ARG A 245 28.80 1.93 -3.90
N GLN A 246 27.76 2.24 -3.14
CA GLN A 246 27.87 2.84 -1.80
C GLN A 246 26.92 2.15 -0.82
N ALA A 247 27.44 1.81 0.36
CA ALA A 247 26.67 1.42 1.53
C ALA A 247 26.87 2.44 2.64
N VAL A 248 25.92 2.51 3.59
CA VAL A 248 25.96 3.51 4.67
C VAL A 248 27.08 3.28 5.69
N GLY A 249 27.66 2.09 5.73
CA GLY A 249 28.83 1.76 6.57
C GLY A 249 28.49 1.28 7.98
N THR A 250 27.36 1.66 8.53
CA THR A 250 26.87 1.25 9.87
C THR A 250 25.38 0.93 9.81
N ASP A 251 24.94 -0.01 10.66
CA ASP A 251 23.53 -0.34 10.79
C ASP A 251 22.75 0.88 11.30
N PRO A 252 21.77 1.42 10.54
CA PRO A 252 20.97 2.54 11.01
C PRO A 252 19.95 2.12 12.09
N GLY A 253 19.61 0.83 12.21
CA GLY A 253 18.66 0.28 13.17
C GLY A 253 17.22 0.71 12.97
N THR A 254 16.97 1.85 12.33
CA THR A 254 15.64 2.42 12.15
C THR A 254 15.36 2.83 10.71
N THR A 255 14.09 2.82 10.35
CA THR A 255 13.59 3.38 9.09
C THR A 255 13.73 4.90 9.11
N GLN A 256 14.40 5.46 8.11
CA GLN A 256 14.70 6.89 8.09
C GLN A 256 15.09 7.37 6.69
N HIS A 257 15.19 8.68 6.54
CA HIS A 257 15.86 9.25 5.37
C HIS A 257 17.35 8.91 5.41
N GLN A 258 17.87 8.45 4.29
CA GLN A 258 19.29 8.16 4.12
C GLN A 258 19.77 8.76 2.80
N ALA A 259 20.46 9.88 2.89
CA ALA A 259 20.98 10.59 1.71
C ALA A 259 21.80 9.65 0.81
N GLY A 260 21.53 9.66 -0.50
CA GLY A 260 22.16 8.78 -1.48
C GLY A 260 21.59 7.37 -1.55
N HIS A 261 20.77 6.95 -0.60
CA HIS A 261 20.13 5.62 -0.56
C HIS A 261 18.62 5.67 -0.78
N ARG A 262 18.12 6.82 -1.24
CA ARG A 262 16.71 7.04 -1.63
C ARG A 262 16.58 6.93 -3.14
N GLY A 263 15.66 6.11 -3.61
CA GLY A 263 15.29 6.03 -5.03
C GLY A 263 14.57 7.29 -5.51
N ALA A 264 14.60 7.54 -6.81
CA ALA A 264 13.88 8.65 -7.45
C ALA A 264 12.35 8.56 -7.23
N SER A 265 11.82 7.36 -7.02
CA SER A 265 10.42 7.15 -6.63
C SER A 265 10.07 7.70 -5.24
N GLY A 266 11.06 7.99 -4.40
CA GLY A 266 10.87 8.32 -3.00
C GLY A 266 11.05 7.15 -2.05
N MET A 267 11.38 5.95 -2.56
CA MET A 267 11.69 4.78 -1.73
C MET A 267 12.95 5.02 -0.92
N GLU A 268 12.83 5.11 0.39
CA GLU A 268 13.92 5.34 1.33
C GLU A 268 14.71 4.05 1.61
N GLN A 269 16.00 4.18 1.95
CA GLN A 269 16.86 3.04 2.28
C GLN A 269 16.79 1.92 1.21
N ALA A 270 16.74 2.32 -0.05
CA ALA A 270 16.49 1.42 -1.17
C ALA A 270 17.61 0.41 -1.39
N THR A 271 18.88 0.83 -1.18
CA THR A 271 20.07 -0.03 -1.34
C THR A 271 21.15 0.36 -0.33
N GLY A 272 22.10 -0.55 -0.06
CA GLY A 272 23.26 -0.27 0.79
C GLY A 272 22.95 -0.04 2.28
N VAL A 273 21.76 -0.42 2.71
CA VAL A 273 21.29 -0.30 4.09
C VAL A 273 20.96 -1.68 4.66
N MET A 274 20.09 -2.43 4.00
CA MET A 274 19.65 -3.75 4.41
C MET A 274 19.54 -4.64 3.17
N TRP A 275 20.00 -5.87 3.23
CA TRP A 275 19.60 -6.89 2.27
C TRP A 275 18.09 -7.12 2.37
N GLN A 276 17.39 -7.01 1.28
CA GLN A 276 15.93 -7.12 1.23
C GLN A 276 15.54 -8.43 0.57
N TRP A 277 14.81 -9.27 1.28
CA TRP A 277 14.20 -10.47 0.71
C TRP A 277 13.25 -10.08 -0.43
N PHE A 278 13.29 -10.82 -1.53
CA PHE A 278 12.35 -10.65 -2.63
C PHE A 278 11.81 -11.98 -3.14
N SER A 279 10.86 -11.90 -4.09
CA SER A 279 10.14 -13.06 -4.60
C SER A 279 11.06 -14.05 -5.30
N GLY A 280 10.77 -15.33 -5.09
CA GLY A 280 11.43 -16.45 -5.74
C GLY A 280 12.25 -17.28 -4.78
N VAL A 281 12.25 -18.56 -5.07
CA VAL A 281 13.15 -19.53 -4.46
C VAL A 281 13.75 -20.38 -5.56
N SER A 282 14.99 -20.79 -5.40
CA SER A 282 15.66 -21.72 -6.29
C SER A 282 16.15 -22.93 -5.51
N ALA A 283 16.21 -24.07 -6.16
CA ALA A 283 16.72 -25.29 -5.55
C ALA A 283 17.34 -26.19 -6.63
N THR A 284 18.26 -27.03 -6.22
CA THR A 284 18.72 -28.14 -7.06
C THR A 284 17.86 -29.39 -6.82
N ALA A 285 17.88 -30.34 -7.74
CA ALA A 285 17.20 -31.60 -7.57
C ALA A 285 17.59 -32.24 -6.23
N GLY A 286 16.58 -32.63 -5.45
CA GLY A 286 16.74 -33.12 -4.09
C GLY A 286 16.99 -34.62 -4.02
N SER A 287 17.62 -35.01 -2.94
CA SER A 287 17.73 -36.41 -2.51
C SER A 287 16.92 -36.71 -1.24
N GLY A 288 16.17 -35.73 -0.76
CA GLY A 288 15.38 -35.86 0.46
C GLY A 288 14.41 -34.71 0.65
N TRP A 289 13.59 -34.83 1.67
CA TRP A 289 12.67 -33.81 2.13
C TRP A 289 13.38 -32.80 3.05
N LEU A 290 13.20 -31.52 2.76
CA LEU A 290 13.63 -30.42 3.62
C LEU A 290 12.41 -29.95 4.42
N ASN A 291 12.50 -30.08 5.75
CA ASN A 291 11.50 -29.48 6.63
C ASN A 291 11.59 -27.97 6.50
N ILE A 292 10.47 -27.34 6.17
CA ILE A 292 10.38 -25.88 6.17
C ILE A 292 10.12 -25.45 7.59
N ALA A 293 10.83 -24.41 8.05
CA ALA A 293 10.61 -23.83 9.36
C ALA A 293 9.10 -23.65 9.64
N GLU A 294 8.70 -23.84 10.87
CA GLU A 294 7.33 -23.71 11.38
C GLU A 294 6.35 -24.84 11.02
N GLY A 295 6.85 -25.95 10.47
CA GLY A 295 6.03 -27.15 10.31
C GLY A 295 4.89 -27.06 9.29
N ARG A 296 4.99 -26.17 8.29
CA ARG A 296 3.96 -25.94 7.27
C ARG A 296 4.10 -26.83 6.03
N GLY A 297 4.87 -27.88 6.14
CA GLY A 297 5.11 -28.81 5.07
C GLY A 297 6.59 -28.90 4.71
N ASP A 298 6.92 -29.85 3.86
CA ASP A 298 8.28 -30.14 3.45
C ASP A 298 8.46 -29.91 1.95
N VAL A 299 9.67 -29.51 1.54
CA VAL A 299 10.06 -29.37 0.14
C VAL A 299 11.05 -30.47 -0.23
N TYR A 300 10.79 -31.20 -1.31
CA TYR A 300 11.73 -32.17 -1.84
C TYR A 300 12.78 -31.48 -2.72
N ALA A 301 13.88 -31.07 -2.13
CA ALA A 301 14.93 -30.32 -2.81
C ALA A 301 16.27 -30.44 -2.11
N SER A 302 17.33 -29.99 -2.76
CA SER A 302 18.64 -29.73 -2.16
C SER A 302 19.00 -28.25 -2.39
N ASN A 303 19.80 -27.67 -1.47
CA ASN A 303 20.34 -26.32 -1.61
C ASN A 303 19.30 -25.23 -1.94
N MET A 304 18.14 -25.30 -1.29
CA MET A 304 17.11 -24.28 -1.46
C MET A 304 17.65 -22.89 -1.10
N LYS A 305 17.41 -21.91 -1.96
CA LYS A 305 17.89 -20.54 -1.83
C LYS A 305 16.75 -19.56 -2.03
N ALA A 306 16.75 -18.47 -1.26
CA ALA A 306 15.92 -17.31 -1.45
C ALA A 306 16.81 -16.10 -1.75
N PRO A 307 16.38 -15.21 -2.67
CA PRO A 307 17.22 -14.12 -3.13
C PRO A 307 17.10 -12.89 -2.23
N LEU A 308 18.18 -12.09 -2.23
CA LEU A 308 18.31 -10.81 -1.53
C LEU A 308 18.72 -9.72 -2.50
N PHE A 309 18.21 -8.51 -2.30
CA PHE A 309 18.41 -7.31 -3.13
C PHE A 309 19.09 -6.20 -2.36
N GLY A 310 19.86 -5.34 -3.04
CA GLY A 310 20.26 -3.99 -2.64
C GLY A 310 21.54 -3.89 -1.84
N ALA A 311 22.00 -4.97 -1.19
CA ALA A 311 23.11 -5.03 -0.24
C ALA A 311 22.84 -4.36 1.13
N SER A 312 23.58 -4.80 2.15
CA SER A 312 23.48 -4.23 3.49
C SER A 312 24.47 -3.09 3.72
N TRP A 313 24.31 -2.45 4.86
CA TRP A 313 25.17 -1.39 5.37
C TRP A 313 26.67 -1.74 5.39
N ALA A 314 27.03 -3.02 5.48
CA ALA A 314 28.43 -3.47 5.57
C ALA A 314 29.08 -3.78 4.21
N ASN A 315 28.33 -3.73 3.09
CA ASN A 315 28.82 -4.27 1.82
C ASN A 315 29.61 -3.27 0.94
N GLY A 316 29.76 -2.02 1.36
CA GLY A 316 30.58 -1.01 0.67
C GLY A 316 30.19 -0.88 -0.81
N SER A 317 31.17 -1.07 -1.70
CA SER A 317 31.00 -0.89 -3.15
C SER A 317 30.23 -2.03 -3.86
N ILE A 318 29.76 -3.04 -3.16
CA ILE A 318 28.85 -4.07 -3.72
C ILE A 318 27.42 -3.53 -3.81
N ALA A 319 27.06 -2.57 -2.93
CA ALA A 319 25.73 -1.99 -2.86
C ALA A 319 25.37 -1.22 -4.13
N GLY A 320 24.10 -1.24 -4.49
CA GLY A 320 23.57 -0.52 -5.64
C GLY A 320 22.25 -1.10 -6.14
N SER A 321 21.64 -0.41 -7.11
CA SER A 321 20.31 -0.69 -7.63
C SER A 321 20.16 -2.05 -8.33
N ARG A 322 21.26 -2.73 -8.61
CA ARG A 322 21.28 -4.08 -9.22
C ARG A 322 21.97 -5.13 -8.36
N ALA A 323 22.36 -4.78 -7.13
CA ALA A 323 23.00 -5.74 -6.23
C ALA A 323 22.01 -6.84 -5.84
N SER A 324 22.41 -8.08 -5.95
CA SER A 324 21.61 -9.24 -5.54
C SER A 324 22.50 -10.36 -4.99
N ASN A 325 21.94 -11.16 -4.08
CA ASN A 325 22.60 -12.31 -3.49
C ASN A 325 21.67 -13.52 -3.51
N TRP A 326 22.12 -14.63 -4.10
CA TRP A 326 21.35 -15.84 -4.34
C TRP A 326 21.84 -17.04 -3.53
N THR A 327 22.57 -16.78 -2.42
CA THR A 327 23.24 -17.84 -1.67
C THR A 327 22.58 -18.18 -0.34
N TYR A 328 21.62 -17.36 0.12
CA TYR A 328 20.97 -17.55 1.42
C TYR A 328 19.88 -18.60 1.36
N VAL A 329 19.79 -19.43 2.41
CA VAL A 329 18.65 -20.32 2.61
C VAL A 329 17.42 -19.51 3.06
N PRO A 330 16.19 -19.92 2.70
CA PRO A 330 14.99 -19.18 3.08
C PRO A 330 14.79 -19.02 4.60
N ASP A 331 15.33 -19.96 5.38
CA ASP A 331 15.26 -19.94 6.86
C ASP A 331 16.31 -19.03 7.52
N ALA A 332 17.20 -18.42 6.74
CA ALA A 332 18.20 -17.53 7.31
C ALA A 332 17.54 -16.32 7.98
N SER A 333 18.03 -15.98 9.17
CA SER A 333 17.57 -14.84 9.97
C SER A 333 18.80 -14.11 10.49
N ASN A 334 19.15 -12.99 9.84
CA ASN A 334 20.36 -12.26 10.12
C ASN A 334 20.04 -10.78 10.35
N SER A 335 20.87 -10.09 11.15
CA SER A 335 20.72 -8.67 11.48
C SER A 335 20.84 -7.70 10.29
N TYR A 336 21.30 -8.18 9.14
CA TYR A 336 21.45 -7.41 7.91
C TYR A 336 20.46 -7.83 6.80
N CYS A 337 19.48 -8.68 7.14
CA CYS A 337 18.42 -9.11 6.23
C CYS A 337 17.06 -8.65 6.73
N GLY A 338 16.38 -7.87 5.93
CA GLY A 338 15.02 -7.40 6.16
C GLY A 338 14.17 -7.62 4.90
N ALA A 339 13.06 -6.89 4.79
CA ALA A 339 12.19 -6.98 3.63
C ALA A 339 11.48 -5.66 3.34
N ARG A 340 10.84 -5.61 2.17
CA ARG A 340 9.96 -4.54 1.73
C ARG A 340 8.77 -5.15 1.00
N ALA A 341 7.58 -4.63 1.28
CA ALA A 341 6.38 -5.11 0.61
C ALA A 341 6.06 -4.27 -0.64
N LEU A 342 5.49 -4.93 -1.64
CA LEU A 342 5.03 -4.32 -2.88
C LEU A 342 3.55 -4.62 -3.11
N SER A 343 2.92 -3.86 -4.00
CA SER A 343 1.54 -4.03 -4.41
C SER A 343 1.37 -3.64 -5.86
N ASP A 344 0.52 -4.36 -6.58
CA ASP A 344 0.19 -4.01 -7.95
C ASP A 344 -0.49 -2.65 -8.02
N HIS A 345 -0.29 -1.94 -9.12
CA HIS A 345 -0.97 -0.69 -9.37
C HIS A 345 -2.41 -0.97 -9.83
N LEU A 346 -3.36 -0.27 -9.23
CA LEU A 346 -4.74 -0.22 -9.70
C LEU A 346 -5.03 1.13 -10.32
N ASN A 347 -5.36 1.10 -11.63
CA ASN A 347 -6.01 2.20 -12.32
C ASN A 347 -7.43 1.78 -12.69
N LEU A 348 -8.40 2.13 -11.84
CA LEU A 348 -9.80 1.72 -12.00
C LEU A 348 -10.56 2.55 -13.05
N GLN A 349 -9.91 3.48 -13.73
CA GLN A 349 -10.42 4.26 -14.86
C GLN A 349 -9.61 4.08 -16.16
N GLY A 350 -8.52 3.30 -16.11
CA GLY A 350 -7.73 2.98 -17.29
C GLY A 350 -8.54 2.11 -18.25
N ASP A 351 -8.43 2.42 -19.54
CA ASP A 351 -8.94 1.68 -20.69
C ASP A 351 -10.44 1.32 -20.67
N ARG A 352 -11.26 2.26 -21.10
CA ARG A 352 -12.56 1.97 -21.72
C ARG A 352 -12.52 2.29 -23.20
#